data_40e8f4535715a8829dc90c6b773b6904
#
_entry.id   40e8f4535715a8829dc90c6b773b6904
#
_cell.length_a   1.000
_cell.length_b   1.000
_cell.length_c   1.000
_cell.angle_alpha   90.00
_cell.angle_beta   90.00
_cell.angle_gamma   90.00
#
_symmetry.space_group_name_H-M   'P 1'
#
loop_
_entity.id
_entity.type
_entity.pdbx_description
1 polymer ?
#
loop_
_entity_poly.entity_id
_entity_poly.type
_entity_poly.pdbx_seq_one_letter_code
_entity_poly.pdbx_strand_id
1 'polypeptide(L)'
;MASAGSGRAADATPGGRVLAILLLAYIFNFIDRQIIGILAVPIKAELELSDTQLSLMGGIAFALFYSGLAIPIAWLADRKSRVNIIAASVALWSAFTAACGLAQSFWQLFLARMGVGIGEAGGVAPSYALVSDFFPKERRAKALALFSLGIPIGSALGVFFGGWIASNLDWRSAFVIVGLAGLPAALLVKVGIREPVRGGYDTADGAASEPAPPFGQVAARLAATPSFWLLSFGAASGSILGYGLIFWLPSFFRRSFDLELTQIGAFYGSIVLVGGVLGTFLGGWIGDRVGPANPAGYALIPAVCFTIAAPCFALGLFAPSLAIAWVLFTIGQMLALAWLGPVIAAVQHIVPPNMRATASASFLFINNLIGIGFGIFFLGFMSDTMGPRYGDDSLRYSILYGLGFYLLSAAIYFVASTRLKRDWYAGERLAVSG
;
A
#
# COMPACT_ATOMS: atom_id res chain seq x y z
N MET A 1 43.48 17.38 -25.10
CA MET A 1 43.09 16.32 -24.11
C MET A 1 41.59 16.37 -23.93
N ALA A 2 40.87 15.65 -24.76
CA ALA A 2 39.43 15.49 -24.69
C ALA A 2 39.10 14.09 -25.24
N SER A 3 38.85 13.10 -24.38
CA SER A 3 38.13 11.87 -24.73
C SER A 3 38.13 10.89 -23.55
N ALA A 4 37.48 11.26 -22.45
CA ALA A 4 37.25 10.34 -21.32
C ALA A 4 35.76 10.26 -20.92
N GLY A 5 34.82 10.77 -21.74
CA GLY A 5 33.40 10.88 -21.42
C GLY A 5 32.44 9.88 -22.12
N SER A 6 32.90 9.19 -23.17
CA SER A 6 31.98 8.40 -24.02
C SER A 6 31.85 6.90 -23.71
N GLY A 7 32.68 6.35 -22.79
CA GLY A 7 32.68 4.93 -22.49
C GLY A 7 31.68 4.46 -21.42
N ARG A 8 31.04 5.35 -20.65
CA ARG A 8 30.17 5.00 -19.51
C ARG A 8 28.68 4.89 -19.85
N ALA A 9 28.24 5.38 -21.01
CA ALA A 9 26.82 5.40 -21.36
C ALA A 9 26.32 4.12 -22.07
N ALA A 10 27.21 3.31 -22.66
CA ALA A 10 26.84 2.18 -23.49
C ALA A 10 26.39 0.92 -22.71
N ASP A 11 26.71 0.82 -21.39
CA ASP A 11 26.47 -0.37 -20.57
C ASP A 11 25.35 -0.20 -19.52
N ALA A 12 24.74 0.97 -19.41
CA ALA A 12 23.68 1.22 -18.43
C ALA A 12 22.33 0.72 -18.94
N THR A 13 21.59 -0.04 -18.09
CA THR A 13 20.22 -0.44 -18.43
C THR A 13 19.36 0.81 -18.62
N PRO A 14 18.57 0.96 -19.72
CA PRO A 14 17.71 2.12 -19.92
C PRO A 14 16.71 2.27 -18.76
N GLY A 15 16.57 3.49 -18.20
CA GLY A 15 15.68 3.73 -17.05
C GLY A 15 14.22 3.29 -17.27
N GLY A 16 13.70 3.43 -18.50
CA GLY A 16 12.36 2.94 -18.84
C GLY A 16 12.20 1.44 -18.73
N ARG A 17 13.23 0.65 -19.12
CA ARG A 17 13.24 -0.81 -18.95
C ARG A 17 13.26 -1.19 -17.46
N VAL A 18 14.08 -0.53 -16.67
CA VAL A 18 14.15 -0.75 -15.21
C VAL A 18 12.81 -0.48 -14.57
N LEU A 19 12.18 0.66 -14.89
CA LEU A 19 10.86 1.01 -14.39
C LEU A 19 9.80 -0.03 -14.76
N ALA A 20 9.79 -0.52 -15.99
CA ALA A 20 8.83 -1.55 -16.43
C ALA A 20 9.03 -2.87 -15.67
N ILE A 21 10.27 -3.31 -15.44
CA ILE A 21 10.58 -4.52 -14.69
C ILE A 21 10.16 -4.37 -13.21
N LEU A 22 10.49 -3.24 -12.59
CA LEU A 22 10.11 -2.98 -11.20
C LEU A 22 8.59 -2.82 -11.04
N LEU A 23 7.92 -2.17 -12.00
CA LEU A 23 6.46 -2.08 -12.03
C LEU A 23 5.82 -3.47 -12.13
N LEU A 24 6.33 -4.34 -12.99
CA LEU A 24 5.86 -5.72 -13.10
C LEU A 24 6.01 -6.47 -11.77
N ALA A 25 7.17 -6.39 -11.12
CA ALA A 25 7.40 -7.00 -9.81
C ALA A 25 6.44 -6.44 -8.74
N TYR A 26 6.14 -5.13 -8.80
CA TYR A 26 5.21 -4.48 -7.88
C TYR A 26 3.74 -4.87 -8.14
N ILE A 27 3.37 -5.10 -9.39
CA ILE A 27 2.07 -5.69 -9.76
C ILE A 27 1.92 -7.07 -9.12
N PHE A 28 2.93 -7.96 -9.26
CA PHE A 28 2.89 -9.28 -8.62
C PHE A 28 2.79 -9.19 -7.09
N ASN A 29 3.49 -8.25 -6.46
CA ASN A 29 3.38 -8.01 -5.03
C ASN A 29 1.94 -7.74 -4.60
N PHE A 30 1.21 -6.88 -5.33
CA PHE A 30 -0.18 -6.57 -5.01
C PHE A 30 -1.17 -7.66 -5.42
N ILE A 31 -0.87 -8.47 -6.45
CA ILE A 31 -1.63 -9.69 -6.74
C ILE A 31 -1.59 -10.64 -5.55
N ASP A 32 -0.40 -10.89 -4.98
CA ASP A 32 -0.20 -11.77 -3.82
C ASP A 32 -0.91 -11.28 -2.56
N ARG A 33 -0.99 -9.97 -2.37
CA ARG A 33 -1.73 -9.38 -1.25
C ARG A 33 -3.24 -9.54 -1.37
N GLN A 34 -3.76 -9.47 -2.58
CA GLN A 34 -5.22 -9.52 -2.80
C GLN A 34 -5.78 -10.94 -2.83
N ILE A 35 -4.97 -11.91 -3.25
CA ILE A 35 -5.45 -13.26 -3.51
C ILE A 35 -6.09 -13.90 -2.27
N ILE A 36 -5.55 -13.71 -1.07
CA ILE A 36 -6.11 -14.29 0.14
C ILE A 36 -7.50 -13.73 0.49
N GLY A 37 -7.75 -12.44 0.18
CA GLY A 37 -9.05 -11.81 0.43
C GLY A 37 -10.16 -12.38 -0.46
N ILE A 38 -9.88 -12.57 -1.77
CA ILE A 38 -10.86 -13.16 -2.70
C ILE A 38 -11.08 -14.65 -2.42
N LEU A 39 -10.05 -15.35 -1.92
CA LEU A 39 -10.11 -16.78 -1.59
C LEU A 39 -10.60 -17.05 -0.16
N ALA A 40 -10.90 -16.03 0.64
CA ALA A 40 -11.28 -16.17 2.04
C ALA A 40 -12.45 -17.12 2.25
N VAL A 41 -13.49 -17.06 1.40
CA VAL A 41 -14.69 -17.90 1.51
C VAL A 41 -14.38 -19.40 1.30
N PRO A 42 -13.76 -19.83 0.18
CA PRO A 42 -13.44 -21.24 0.01
C PRO A 42 -12.40 -21.75 1.00
N ILE A 43 -11.43 -20.96 1.42
CA ILE A 43 -10.47 -21.33 2.48
C ILE A 43 -11.19 -21.57 3.81
N LYS A 44 -12.09 -20.65 4.19
CA LYS A 44 -12.90 -20.78 5.39
C LYS A 44 -13.71 -22.06 5.41
N ALA A 45 -14.38 -22.36 4.30
CA ALA A 45 -15.25 -23.54 4.19
C ALA A 45 -14.46 -24.85 4.28
N GLU A 46 -13.29 -24.94 3.64
CA GLU A 46 -12.52 -26.20 3.59
C GLU A 46 -11.69 -26.44 4.85
N LEU A 47 -11.11 -25.40 5.44
CA LEU A 47 -10.30 -25.51 6.66
C LEU A 47 -11.10 -25.24 7.94
N GLU A 48 -12.43 -25.07 7.84
CA GLU A 48 -13.37 -24.83 8.97
C GLU A 48 -12.93 -23.66 9.87
N LEU A 49 -12.52 -22.54 9.25
CA LEU A 49 -11.97 -21.40 9.97
C LEU A 49 -13.05 -20.38 10.35
N SER A 50 -12.80 -19.65 11.45
CA SER A 50 -13.56 -18.44 11.77
C SER A 50 -13.08 -17.23 10.95
N ASP A 51 -13.88 -16.16 10.89
CA ASP A 51 -13.48 -14.89 10.26
C ASP A 51 -12.28 -14.29 11.01
N THR A 52 -12.21 -14.46 12.33
CA THR A 52 -11.04 -14.06 13.14
C THR A 52 -9.77 -14.80 12.73
N GLN A 53 -9.82 -16.11 12.52
CA GLN A 53 -8.67 -16.90 12.09
C GLN A 53 -8.19 -16.48 10.68
N LEU A 54 -9.12 -16.26 9.75
CA LEU A 54 -8.80 -15.72 8.43
C LEU A 54 -8.11 -14.34 8.51
N SER A 55 -8.63 -13.48 9.38
CA SER A 55 -8.07 -12.14 9.56
C SER A 55 -6.68 -12.14 10.20
N LEU A 56 -6.36 -13.10 11.06
CA LEU A 56 -5.00 -13.27 11.57
C LEU A 56 -4.00 -13.58 10.46
N MET A 57 -4.38 -14.41 9.49
CA MET A 57 -3.52 -14.77 8.35
C MET A 57 -3.34 -13.61 7.35
N GLY A 58 -4.43 -12.89 7.05
CA GLY A 58 -4.41 -11.77 6.11
C GLY A 58 -3.79 -10.49 6.68
N GLY A 59 -3.91 -10.28 8.00
CA GLY A 59 -3.51 -9.08 8.71
C GLY A 59 -2.24 -9.25 9.53
N ILE A 60 -2.38 -9.73 10.75
CA ILE A 60 -1.30 -9.71 11.76
C ILE A 60 -0.08 -10.53 11.34
N ALA A 61 -0.28 -11.76 10.81
CA ALA A 61 0.81 -12.62 10.38
C ALA A 61 1.70 -11.94 9.33
N PHE A 62 1.06 -11.26 8.39
CA PHE A 62 1.75 -10.52 7.34
C PHE A 62 2.36 -9.21 7.87
N ALA A 63 1.57 -8.36 8.55
CA ALA A 63 1.96 -7.00 8.95
C ALA A 63 3.16 -6.97 9.90
N LEU A 64 3.24 -7.91 10.83
CA LEU A 64 4.30 -7.97 11.82
C LEU A 64 5.68 -8.14 11.15
N PHE A 65 5.78 -9.11 10.23
CA PHE A 65 7.04 -9.39 9.55
C PHE A 65 7.34 -8.41 8.43
N TYR A 66 6.32 -8.02 7.66
CA TYR A 66 6.45 -7.00 6.62
C TYR A 66 6.97 -5.67 7.19
N SER A 67 6.33 -5.15 8.24
CA SER A 67 6.74 -3.87 8.84
C SER A 67 8.01 -4.00 9.67
N GLY A 68 8.15 -5.06 10.46
CA GLY A 68 9.30 -5.26 11.34
C GLY A 68 10.61 -5.47 10.59
N LEU A 69 10.59 -6.19 9.47
CA LEU A 69 11.78 -6.48 8.66
C LEU A 69 12.07 -5.40 7.60
N ALA A 70 11.12 -4.51 7.28
CA ALA A 70 11.33 -3.47 6.28
C ALA A 70 12.53 -2.58 6.62
N ILE A 71 12.70 -2.21 7.90
CA ILE A 71 13.82 -1.36 8.36
C ILE A 71 15.17 -2.07 8.23
N PRO A 72 15.40 -3.29 8.80
CA PRO A 72 16.69 -3.96 8.67
C PRO A 72 17.01 -4.33 7.21
N ILE A 73 16.02 -4.67 6.38
CA ILE A 73 16.27 -4.98 4.97
C ILE A 73 16.59 -3.70 4.18
N ALA A 74 15.93 -2.57 4.45
CA ALA A 74 16.30 -1.29 3.87
C ALA A 74 17.75 -0.90 4.25
N TRP A 75 18.15 -1.08 5.51
CA TRP A 75 19.53 -0.88 5.96
C TRP A 75 20.53 -1.80 5.22
N LEU A 76 20.14 -3.05 4.96
CA LEU A 76 20.96 -3.97 4.16
C LEU A 76 21.05 -3.51 2.69
N ALA A 77 19.94 -3.00 2.12
CA ALA A 77 19.89 -2.49 0.75
C ALA A 77 20.77 -1.26 0.55
N ASP A 78 20.99 -0.46 1.59
CA ASP A 78 21.92 0.66 1.54
C ASP A 78 23.41 0.22 1.45
N ARG A 79 23.71 -1.04 1.78
CA ARG A 79 25.07 -1.59 1.83
C ARG A 79 25.35 -2.68 0.79
N LYS A 80 24.32 -3.35 0.32
CA LYS A 80 24.42 -4.47 -0.63
C LYS A 80 23.68 -4.13 -1.92
N SER A 81 23.81 -4.98 -2.95
CA SER A 81 23.09 -4.80 -4.20
C SER A 81 21.57 -4.80 -3.98
N ARG A 82 20.92 -3.70 -4.32
CA ARG A 82 19.46 -3.55 -4.25
C ARG A 82 18.76 -4.49 -5.22
N VAL A 83 19.34 -4.68 -6.41
CA VAL A 83 18.83 -5.63 -7.42
C VAL A 83 18.76 -7.04 -6.87
N ASN A 84 19.84 -7.49 -6.18
CA ASN A 84 19.84 -8.82 -5.56
C ASN A 84 18.83 -8.96 -4.45
N ILE A 85 18.66 -7.93 -3.62
CA ILE A 85 17.68 -7.93 -2.53
C ILE A 85 16.27 -8.00 -3.08
N ILE A 86 15.93 -7.17 -4.09
CA ILE A 86 14.61 -7.19 -4.72
C ILE A 86 14.35 -8.56 -5.37
N ALA A 87 15.30 -9.08 -6.14
CA ALA A 87 15.14 -10.39 -6.81
C ALA A 87 14.94 -11.52 -5.78
N ALA A 88 15.74 -11.56 -4.71
CA ALA A 88 15.59 -12.53 -3.63
C ALA A 88 14.24 -12.37 -2.91
N SER A 89 13.82 -11.14 -2.65
CA SER A 89 12.53 -10.83 -2.05
C SER A 89 11.37 -11.34 -2.92
N VAL A 90 11.37 -11.01 -4.22
CA VAL A 90 10.35 -11.50 -5.17
C VAL A 90 10.32 -13.03 -5.19
N ALA A 91 11.47 -13.70 -5.28
CA ALA A 91 11.54 -15.17 -5.27
C ALA A 91 11.00 -15.76 -3.96
N LEU A 92 11.35 -15.15 -2.82
CA LEU A 92 10.94 -15.64 -1.51
C LEU A 92 9.44 -15.53 -1.29
N TRP A 93 8.85 -14.33 -1.52
CA TRP A 93 7.40 -14.22 -1.35
C TRP A 93 6.62 -15.08 -2.34
N SER A 94 7.10 -15.17 -3.60
CA SER A 94 6.46 -16.02 -4.62
C SER A 94 6.48 -17.50 -4.23
N ALA A 95 7.59 -17.99 -3.68
CA ALA A 95 7.69 -19.36 -3.19
C ALA A 95 6.74 -19.61 -2.00
N PHE A 96 6.66 -18.67 -1.03
CA PHE A 96 5.73 -18.80 0.08
C PHE A 96 4.27 -18.62 -0.34
N THR A 97 3.97 -17.80 -1.36
CA THR A 97 2.64 -17.73 -1.96
C THR A 97 2.25 -19.05 -2.56
N ALA A 98 3.14 -19.70 -3.35
CA ALA A 98 2.90 -21.05 -3.84
C ALA A 98 2.71 -22.07 -2.69
N ALA A 99 3.51 -21.96 -1.62
CA ALA A 99 3.39 -22.82 -0.44
C ALA A 99 2.04 -22.65 0.28
N CYS A 100 1.40 -21.47 0.22
CA CYS A 100 0.04 -21.30 0.75
C CYS A 100 -0.96 -22.27 0.10
N GLY A 101 -0.79 -22.59 -1.19
CA GLY A 101 -1.63 -23.56 -1.88
C GLY A 101 -1.44 -25.02 -1.43
N LEU A 102 -0.36 -25.31 -0.73
CA LEU A 102 -0.10 -26.65 -0.19
C LEU A 102 -0.59 -26.81 1.27
N ALA A 103 -1.12 -25.76 1.87
CA ALA A 103 -1.54 -25.76 3.26
C ALA A 103 -2.80 -26.62 3.48
N GLN A 104 -2.77 -27.48 4.50
CA GLN A 104 -3.87 -28.36 4.93
C GLN A 104 -4.46 -27.98 6.28
N SER A 105 -3.92 -26.92 6.91
CA SER A 105 -4.38 -26.46 8.22
C SER A 105 -4.16 -24.94 8.38
N PHE A 106 -4.85 -24.37 9.36
CA PHE A 106 -4.65 -22.98 9.77
C PHE A 106 -3.17 -22.64 9.98
N TRP A 107 -2.44 -23.46 10.75
CA TRP A 107 -1.06 -23.17 11.11
C TRP A 107 -0.10 -23.19 9.90
N GLN A 108 -0.30 -24.14 8.97
CA GLN A 108 0.51 -24.20 7.76
C GLN A 108 0.28 -22.94 6.89
N LEU A 109 -0.98 -22.54 6.70
CA LEU A 109 -1.31 -21.35 5.95
C LEU A 109 -0.81 -20.07 6.65
N PHE A 110 -0.95 -20.00 7.97
CA PHE A 110 -0.48 -18.89 8.80
C PHE A 110 1.04 -18.70 8.67
N LEU A 111 1.82 -19.78 8.80
CA LEU A 111 3.28 -19.74 8.68
C LEU A 111 3.72 -19.39 7.24
N ALA A 112 3.04 -19.92 6.23
CA ALA A 112 3.31 -19.56 4.84
C ALA A 112 3.05 -18.05 4.59
N ARG A 113 1.96 -17.49 5.14
CA ARG A 113 1.66 -16.04 5.08
C ARG A 113 2.68 -15.18 5.81
N MET A 114 3.23 -15.65 6.95
CA MET A 114 4.38 -14.99 7.58
C MET A 114 5.58 -14.95 6.63
N GLY A 115 5.87 -16.06 5.95
CA GLY A 115 6.93 -16.15 4.95
C GLY A 115 6.74 -15.18 3.78
N VAL A 116 5.49 -15.01 3.30
CA VAL A 116 5.17 -13.98 2.30
C VAL A 116 5.52 -12.58 2.84
N GLY A 117 5.12 -12.24 4.08
CA GLY A 117 5.43 -10.95 4.72
C GLY A 117 6.93 -10.68 4.84
N ILE A 118 7.73 -11.72 5.20
CA ILE A 118 9.19 -11.64 5.24
C ILE A 118 9.76 -11.33 3.85
N GLY A 119 9.28 -12.04 2.82
CA GLY A 119 9.73 -11.83 1.45
C GLY A 119 9.41 -10.42 0.95
N GLU A 120 8.18 -9.95 1.15
CA GLU A 120 7.75 -8.64 0.67
C GLU A 120 8.44 -7.44 1.32
N ALA A 121 8.95 -7.60 2.56
CA ALA A 121 9.61 -6.53 3.29
C ALA A 121 10.83 -5.93 2.55
N GLY A 122 11.47 -6.71 1.66
CA GLY A 122 12.63 -6.25 0.87
C GLY A 122 12.28 -5.74 -0.54
N GLY A 123 11.01 -5.67 -0.92
CA GLY A 123 10.61 -5.28 -2.27
C GLY A 123 10.52 -3.77 -2.48
N VAL A 124 9.78 -3.08 -1.65
CA VAL A 124 9.30 -1.71 -1.94
C VAL A 124 10.38 -0.65 -1.76
N ALA A 125 11.02 -0.56 -0.58
CA ALA A 125 11.98 0.50 -0.29
C ALA A 125 13.22 0.48 -1.22
N PRO A 126 13.85 -0.68 -1.49
CA PRO A 126 14.92 -0.77 -2.46
C PRO A 126 14.48 -0.41 -3.90
N SER A 127 13.23 -0.72 -4.28
CA SER A 127 12.70 -0.35 -5.60
C SER A 127 12.55 1.16 -5.77
N TYR A 128 12.03 1.87 -4.76
CA TYR A 128 11.98 3.34 -4.77
C TYR A 128 13.37 3.95 -4.91
N ALA A 129 14.37 3.41 -4.19
CA ALA A 129 15.75 3.86 -4.27
C ALA A 129 16.35 3.62 -5.66
N LEU A 130 16.13 2.43 -6.26
CA LEU A 130 16.57 2.15 -7.63
C LEU A 130 15.95 3.10 -8.65
N VAL A 131 14.63 3.34 -8.61
CA VAL A 131 13.96 4.30 -9.50
C VAL A 131 14.62 5.67 -9.36
N SER A 132 14.93 6.10 -8.14
CA SER A 132 15.58 7.39 -7.90
C SER A 132 16.97 7.48 -8.52
N ASP A 133 17.73 6.38 -8.57
CA ASP A 133 19.06 6.33 -9.16
C ASP A 133 19.06 6.23 -10.70
N PHE A 134 17.95 5.80 -11.32
CA PHE A 134 17.83 5.69 -12.77
C PHE A 134 17.18 6.91 -13.45
N PHE A 135 16.61 7.82 -12.67
CA PHE A 135 15.91 8.98 -13.20
C PHE A 135 16.45 10.29 -12.63
N PRO A 136 16.68 11.31 -13.47
CA PRO A 136 17.06 12.65 -13.03
C PRO A 136 15.93 13.28 -12.21
N LYS A 137 16.25 14.28 -11.37
CA LYS A 137 15.33 14.91 -10.41
C LYS A 137 14.01 15.34 -11.05
N GLU A 138 14.07 15.92 -12.28
CA GLU A 138 12.92 16.45 -13.03
C GLU A 138 11.92 15.36 -13.47
N ARG A 139 12.40 14.12 -13.66
CA ARG A 139 11.59 12.98 -14.11
C ARG A 139 11.29 11.96 -13.03
N ARG A 140 11.94 12.07 -11.87
CA ARG A 140 11.85 11.11 -10.75
C ARG A 140 10.43 11.00 -10.22
N ALA A 141 9.75 12.12 -9.98
CA ALA A 141 8.37 12.14 -9.50
C ALA A 141 7.41 11.38 -10.44
N LYS A 142 7.56 11.61 -11.77
CA LYS A 142 6.76 10.91 -12.78
C LYS A 142 7.06 9.41 -12.80
N ALA A 143 8.33 9.01 -12.69
CA ALA A 143 8.72 7.61 -12.65
C ALA A 143 8.17 6.90 -11.41
N LEU A 144 8.23 7.52 -10.23
CA LEU A 144 7.66 7.01 -8.99
C LEU A 144 6.13 6.92 -9.04
N ALA A 145 5.46 7.89 -9.66
CA ALA A 145 4.02 7.84 -9.88
C ALA A 145 3.62 6.65 -10.78
N LEU A 146 4.36 6.44 -11.88
CA LEU A 146 4.14 5.28 -12.76
C LEU A 146 4.39 3.96 -12.03
N PHE A 147 5.46 3.86 -11.23
CA PHE A 147 5.73 2.69 -10.39
C PHE A 147 4.56 2.42 -9.43
N SER A 148 4.00 3.47 -8.82
CA SER A 148 2.88 3.35 -7.87
C SER A 148 1.57 2.87 -8.50
N LEU A 149 1.42 2.94 -9.84
CA LEU A 149 0.28 2.31 -10.54
C LEU A 149 0.25 0.78 -10.38
N GLY A 150 1.37 0.17 -9.99
CA GLY A 150 1.41 -1.24 -9.60
C GLY A 150 0.42 -1.61 -8.49
N ILE A 151 0.09 -0.65 -7.60
CA ILE A 151 -0.87 -0.86 -6.51
C ILE A 151 -2.28 -1.16 -7.04
N PRO A 152 -2.97 -0.23 -7.71
CA PRO A 152 -4.33 -0.48 -8.17
C PRO A 152 -4.41 -1.55 -9.26
N ILE A 153 -3.42 -1.61 -10.17
CA ILE A 153 -3.38 -2.61 -11.24
C ILE A 153 -3.19 -4.00 -10.64
N GLY A 154 -2.19 -4.19 -9.78
CA GLY A 154 -1.92 -5.48 -9.14
C GLY A 154 -3.08 -5.93 -8.26
N SER A 155 -3.68 -5.02 -7.50
CA SER A 155 -4.84 -5.32 -6.68
C SER A 155 -6.05 -5.78 -7.51
N ALA A 156 -6.36 -5.09 -8.59
CA ALA A 156 -7.46 -5.48 -9.48
C ALA A 156 -7.21 -6.83 -10.17
N LEU A 157 -5.99 -7.04 -10.67
CA LEU A 157 -5.60 -8.31 -11.29
C LEU A 157 -5.61 -9.47 -10.29
N GLY A 158 -5.17 -9.23 -9.05
CA GLY A 158 -5.18 -10.23 -7.98
C GLY A 158 -6.58 -10.69 -7.62
N VAL A 159 -7.52 -9.75 -7.49
CA VAL A 159 -8.93 -10.07 -7.25
C VAL A 159 -9.54 -10.80 -8.46
N PHE A 160 -9.29 -10.30 -9.69
CA PHE A 160 -9.84 -10.88 -10.91
C PHE A 160 -9.31 -12.29 -11.17
N PHE A 161 -7.99 -12.46 -11.26
CA PHE A 161 -7.38 -13.76 -11.56
C PHE A 161 -7.53 -14.74 -10.39
N GLY A 162 -7.43 -14.26 -9.14
CA GLY A 162 -7.68 -15.09 -7.97
C GLY A 162 -9.09 -15.69 -7.97
N GLY A 163 -10.10 -14.86 -8.25
CA GLY A 163 -11.49 -15.30 -8.36
C GLY A 163 -11.71 -16.23 -9.56
N TRP A 164 -11.16 -15.90 -10.72
CA TRP A 164 -11.30 -16.70 -11.94
C TRP A 164 -10.65 -18.08 -11.82
N ILE A 165 -9.42 -18.15 -11.30
CA ILE A 165 -8.72 -19.43 -11.12
C ILE A 165 -9.46 -20.30 -10.11
N ALA A 166 -9.86 -19.72 -8.96
CA ALA A 166 -10.54 -20.46 -7.93
C ALA A 166 -11.93 -20.99 -8.34
N SER A 167 -12.63 -20.27 -9.23
CA SER A 167 -13.92 -20.74 -9.76
C SER A 167 -13.77 -21.88 -10.76
N ASN A 168 -12.68 -21.92 -11.52
CA ASN A 168 -12.48 -22.93 -12.57
C ASN A 168 -11.66 -24.15 -12.11
N LEU A 169 -10.87 -23.95 -11.06
CA LEU A 169 -10.04 -25.01 -10.45
C LEU A 169 -10.37 -25.09 -8.94
N ASP A 170 -9.51 -24.52 -8.11
CA ASP A 170 -9.67 -24.40 -6.66
C ASP A 170 -8.82 -23.27 -6.09
N TRP A 171 -8.97 -22.97 -4.79
CA TRP A 171 -8.20 -21.92 -4.14
C TRP A 171 -6.70 -22.26 -3.99
N ARG A 172 -6.34 -23.55 -3.89
CA ARG A 172 -4.95 -23.99 -3.80
C ARG A 172 -4.23 -23.73 -5.10
N SER A 173 -4.86 -24.12 -6.23
CA SER A 173 -4.36 -23.85 -7.57
C SER A 173 -4.14 -22.35 -7.80
N ALA A 174 -5.02 -21.48 -7.28
CA ALA A 174 -4.86 -20.04 -7.39
C ALA A 174 -3.57 -19.57 -6.72
N PHE A 175 -3.28 -20.02 -5.50
CA PHE A 175 -2.02 -19.70 -4.81
C PHE A 175 -0.79 -20.25 -5.54
N VAL A 176 -0.84 -21.50 -5.98
CA VAL A 176 0.28 -22.14 -6.69
C VAL A 176 0.58 -21.42 -8.00
N ILE A 177 -0.44 -21.17 -8.83
CA ILE A 177 -0.27 -20.51 -10.14
C ILE A 177 0.28 -19.10 -9.96
N VAL A 178 -0.31 -18.30 -9.06
CA VAL A 178 0.14 -16.92 -8.82
C VAL A 178 1.55 -16.89 -8.23
N GLY A 179 1.84 -17.72 -7.25
CA GLY A 179 3.17 -17.80 -6.67
C GLY A 179 4.23 -18.22 -7.69
N LEU A 180 3.98 -19.28 -8.47
CA LEU A 180 4.91 -19.72 -9.52
C LEU A 180 5.09 -18.66 -10.61
N ALA A 181 4.04 -17.92 -10.99
CA ALA A 181 4.12 -16.85 -11.97
C ALA A 181 4.99 -15.67 -11.51
N GLY A 182 5.20 -15.48 -10.21
CA GLY A 182 6.11 -14.46 -9.67
C GLY A 182 7.60 -14.83 -9.82
N LEU A 183 7.96 -16.12 -9.90
CA LEU A 183 9.37 -16.54 -10.01
C LEU A 183 10.06 -16.04 -11.29
N PRO A 184 9.45 -16.09 -12.49
CA PRO A 184 10.00 -15.43 -13.68
C PRO A 184 10.23 -13.91 -13.48
N ALA A 185 9.37 -13.22 -12.73
CA ALA A 185 9.57 -11.82 -12.43
C ALA A 185 10.82 -11.59 -11.55
N ALA A 186 11.10 -12.48 -10.58
CA ALA A 186 12.33 -12.45 -9.80
C ALA A 186 13.58 -12.61 -10.69
N LEU A 187 13.55 -13.58 -11.63
CA LEU A 187 14.61 -13.77 -12.59
C LEU A 187 14.79 -12.56 -13.50
N LEU A 188 13.68 -11.98 -13.98
CA LEU A 188 13.69 -10.77 -14.81
C LEU A 188 14.32 -9.58 -14.08
N VAL A 189 14.03 -9.38 -12.80
CA VAL A 189 14.70 -8.39 -11.97
C VAL A 189 16.20 -8.64 -11.92
N LYS A 190 16.60 -9.91 -11.63
CA LYS A 190 18.01 -10.29 -11.45
C LYS A 190 18.85 -10.11 -12.71
N VAL A 191 18.32 -10.52 -13.87
CA VAL A 191 19.09 -10.49 -15.14
C VAL A 191 18.82 -9.21 -15.96
N GLY A 192 17.65 -8.60 -15.77
CA GLY A 192 17.19 -7.45 -16.57
C GLY A 192 17.65 -6.10 -16.05
N ILE A 193 18.07 -6.02 -14.79
CA ILE A 193 18.52 -4.78 -14.14
C ILE A 193 19.97 -4.93 -13.70
N ARG A 194 20.83 -4.00 -14.15
CA ARG A 194 22.20 -3.87 -13.60
C ARG A 194 22.18 -2.86 -12.47
N GLU A 195 22.91 -3.14 -11.38
CA GLU A 195 23.01 -2.22 -10.25
C GLU A 195 23.61 -0.88 -10.69
N PRO A 196 22.89 0.25 -10.49
CA PRO A 196 23.38 1.56 -10.88
C PRO A 196 24.44 2.09 -9.91
N VAL A 197 25.17 3.09 -10.33
CA VAL A 197 25.98 3.90 -9.41
C VAL A 197 25.03 4.71 -8.53
N ARG A 198 25.16 4.56 -7.22
CA ARG A 198 24.29 5.23 -6.24
C ARG A 198 24.46 6.74 -6.33
N GLY A 199 23.33 7.45 -6.35
CA GLY A 199 23.33 8.92 -6.43
C GLY A 199 23.90 9.47 -7.75
N GLY A 200 23.98 8.66 -8.82
CA GLY A 200 24.60 9.06 -10.08
C GLY A 200 24.03 10.33 -10.71
N TYR A 201 22.76 10.61 -10.45
CA TYR A 201 22.09 11.86 -10.89
C TYR A 201 22.06 12.95 -9.80
N ASP A 202 22.47 12.66 -8.56
CA ASP A 202 22.46 13.65 -7.48
C ASP A 202 23.81 14.40 -7.35
N THR A 203 24.88 13.85 -7.95
CA THR A 203 26.23 14.43 -7.90
C THR A 203 26.48 15.55 -8.91
N ALA A 204 25.55 15.79 -9.85
CA ALA A 204 25.74 16.79 -10.91
C ALA A 204 25.62 18.25 -10.44
N ASP A 205 24.97 18.53 -9.31
CA ASP A 205 24.66 19.90 -8.86
C ASP A 205 25.65 20.48 -7.83
N GLY A 206 26.73 19.78 -7.50
CA GLY A 206 27.81 20.34 -6.65
C GLY A 206 27.42 20.79 -5.24
N ALA A 207 26.16 20.76 -4.89
CA ALA A 207 25.69 21.03 -3.54
C ALA A 207 25.77 19.70 -2.74
N ALA A 208 26.82 19.57 -1.94
CA ALA A 208 26.86 18.55 -0.91
C ALA A 208 25.60 18.65 -0.07
N SER A 209 24.64 17.73 -0.26
CA SER A 209 23.47 17.67 0.64
C SER A 209 24.02 17.42 2.04
N GLU A 210 23.57 18.23 3.00
CA GLU A 210 23.92 18.00 4.41
C GLU A 210 23.75 16.54 4.77
N PRO A 211 24.70 15.92 5.49
CA PRO A 211 24.58 14.53 5.88
C PRO A 211 23.27 14.27 6.61
N ALA A 212 22.62 13.15 6.32
CA ALA A 212 21.43 12.76 7.05
C ALA A 212 21.78 12.64 8.54
N PRO A 213 21.02 13.30 9.43
CA PRO A 213 21.30 13.26 10.87
C PRO A 213 21.06 11.84 11.42
N PRO A 214 21.66 11.50 12.57
CA PRO A 214 21.40 10.23 13.25
C PRO A 214 19.90 10.01 13.51
N PHE A 215 19.46 8.75 13.41
CA PHE A 215 18.03 8.40 13.60
C PHE A 215 17.42 8.99 14.87
N GLY A 216 18.18 8.99 16.00
CA GLY A 216 17.71 9.55 17.26
C GLY A 216 17.34 11.04 17.19
N GLN A 217 18.06 11.83 16.39
CA GLN A 217 17.72 13.25 16.20
C GLN A 217 16.43 13.41 15.38
N VAL A 218 16.26 12.60 14.33
CA VAL A 218 15.01 12.61 13.55
C VAL A 218 13.84 12.16 14.42
N ALA A 219 13.99 11.08 15.19
CA ALA A 219 12.98 10.58 16.09
C ALA A 219 12.58 11.63 17.16
N ALA A 220 13.55 12.30 17.76
CA ALA A 220 13.30 13.39 18.72
C ALA A 220 12.54 14.57 18.07
N ARG A 221 12.91 14.95 16.84
CA ARG A 221 12.20 15.98 16.07
C ARG A 221 10.76 15.58 15.77
N LEU A 222 10.53 14.37 15.30
CA LEU A 222 9.20 13.84 14.99
C LEU A 222 8.35 13.75 16.27
N ALA A 223 8.93 13.26 17.38
CA ALA A 223 8.24 13.17 18.67
C ALA A 223 7.77 14.53 19.16
N ALA A 224 8.57 15.59 18.94
CA ALA A 224 8.26 16.96 19.32
C ALA A 224 7.30 17.69 18.37
N THR A 225 6.92 17.08 17.23
CA THR A 225 6.08 17.71 16.20
C THR A 225 4.65 17.15 16.25
N PRO A 226 3.66 17.85 16.86
CA PRO A 226 2.29 17.33 16.99
C PRO A 226 1.64 16.96 15.66
N SER A 227 1.88 17.74 14.60
CA SER A 227 1.34 17.45 13.27
C SER A 227 1.81 16.11 12.71
N PHE A 228 3.03 15.65 13.06
CA PHE A 228 3.50 14.31 12.64
C PHE A 228 2.60 13.21 13.18
N TRP A 229 2.26 13.26 14.47
CA TRP A 229 1.41 12.26 15.12
C TRP A 229 -0.03 12.32 14.61
N LEU A 230 -0.57 13.52 14.45
CA LEU A 230 -1.92 13.71 13.90
C LEU A 230 -2.02 13.17 12.48
N LEU A 231 -1.03 13.45 11.61
CA LEU A 231 -0.98 12.91 10.26
C LEU A 231 -0.83 11.39 10.27
N SER A 232 0.04 10.84 11.13
CA SER A 232 0.30 9.40 11.23
C SER A 232 -0.91 8.63 11.75
N PHE A 233 -1.54 9.08 12.84
CA PHE A 233 -2.71 8.39 13.39
C PHE A 233 -3.98 8.63 12.57
N GLY A 234 -4.10 9.79 11.91
CA GLY A 234 -5.16 10.02 10.93
C GLY A 234 -5.06 9.02 9.77
N ALA A 235 -3.87 8.85 9.20
CA ALA A 235 -3.62 7.86 8.15
C ALA A 235 -3.86 6.44 8.65
N ALA A 236 -3.31 6.08 9.81
CA ALA A 236 -3.46 4.76 10.40
C ALA A 236 -4.93 4.40 10.64
N SER A 237 -5.73 5.35 11.18
CA SER A 237 -7.18 5.16 11.37
C SER A 237 -7.90 4.90 10.06
N GLY A 238 -7.64 5.72 9.02
CA GLY A 238 -8.21 5.48 7.68
C GLY A 238 -7.75 4.15 7.09
N SER A 239 -6.48 3.79 7.28
CA SER A 239 -5.90 2.54 6.78
C SER A 239 -6.44 1.30 7.50
N ILE A 240 -6.84 1.39 8.78
CA ILE A 240 -7.54 0.30 9.48
C ILE A 240 -8.74 -0.15 8.64
N LEU A 241 -9.62 0.75 8.31
CA LEU A 241 -10.78 0.37 7.50
C LEU A 241 -10.39 0.07 6.04
N GLY A 242 -9.48 0.85 5.46
CA GLY A 242 -9.05 0.65 4.07
C GLY A 242 -8.53 -0.77 3.80
N TYR A 243 -7.61 -1.27 4.61
CA TYR A 243 -7.10 -2.65 4.50
C TYR A 243 -8.16 -3.69 4.88
N GLY A 244 -9.00 -3.38 5.88
CA GLY A 244 -10.13 -4.23 6.23
C GLY A 244 -11.10 -4.41 5.05
N LEU A 245 -11.49 -3.33 4.37
CA LEU A 245 -12.35 -3.37 3.19
C LEU A 245 -11.71 -4.14 2.03
N ILE A 246 -10.44 -3.88 1.75
CA ILE A 246 -9.71 -4.58 0.70
C ILE A 246 -9.77 -6.09 0.89
N PHE A 247 -9.66 -6.58 2.12
CA PHE A 247 -9.71 -8.00 2.43
C PHE A 247 -11.14 -8.56 2.47
N TRP A 248 -12.09 -7.84 3.11
CA TRP A 248 -13.39 -8.38 3.45
C TRP A 248 -14.51 -8.09 2.44
N LEU A 249 -14.37 -7.09 1.56
CA LEU A 249 -15.41 -6.80 0.55
C LEU A 249 -15.68 -7.98 -0.41
N PRO A 250 -14.71 -8.79 -0.86
CA PRO A 250 -15.03 -9.99 -1.63
C PRO A 250 -15.97 -10.94 -0.89
N SER A 251 -15.70 -11.20 0.39
CA SER A 251 -16.56 -12.04 1.26
C SER A 251 -17.95 -11.41 1.48
N PHE A 252 -18.01 -10.07 1.63
CA PHE A 252 -19.26 -9.35 1.73
C PHE A 252 -20.10 -9.50 0.46
N PHE A 253 -19.53 -9.34 -0.74
CA PHE A 253 -20.25 -9.53 -1.99
C PHE A 253 -20.75 -10.96 -2.18
N ARG A 254 -19.98 -11.96 -1.73
CA ARG A 254 -20.43 -13.36 -1.72
C ARG A 254 -21.61 -13.57 -0.79
N ARG A 255 -21.54 -13.09 0.47
CA ARG A 255 -22.57 -13.30 1.50
C ARG A 255 -23.84 -12.50 1.28
N SER A 256 -23.71 -11.25 0.77
CA SER A 256 -24.83 -10.29 0.71
C SER A 256 -25.48 -10.17 -0.66
N PHE A 257 -24.76 -10.48 -1.75
CA PHE A 257 -25.25 -10.40 -3.12
C PHE A 257 -25.19 -11.74 -3.85
N ASP A 258 -24.79 -12.81 -3.17
CA ASP A 258 -24.63 -14.18 -3.69
C ASP A 258 -23.86 -14.27 -5.03
N LEU A 259 -22.82 -13.42 -5.18
CA LEU A 259 -22.01 -13.41 -6.38
C LEU A 259 -21.01 -14.57 -6.36
N GLU A 260 -20.81 -15.22 -7.53
CA GLU A 260 -19.75 -16.18 -7.74
C GLU A 260 -18.37 -15.51 -7.73
N LEU A 261 -17.29 -16.28 -7.41
CA LEU A 261 -15.94 -15.72 -7.30
C LEU A 261 -15.46 -15.01 -8.56
N THR A 262 -15.78 -15.52 -9.75
CA THR A 262 -15.47 -14.85 -11.03
C THR A 262 -16.21 -13.52 -11.16
N GLN A 263 -17.48 -13.48 -10.77
CA GLN A 263 -18.28 -12.25 -10.78
C GLN A 263 -17.75 -11.23 -9.78
N ILE A 264 -17.38 -11.66 -8.57
CA ILE A 264 -16.72 -10.82 -7.57
C ILE A 264 -15.40 -10.28 -8.12
N GLY A 265 -14.60 -11.15 -8.76
CA GLY A 265 -13.35 -10.78 -9.41
C GLY A 265 -13.52 -9.61 -10.38
N ALA A 266 -14.48 -9.70 -11.28
CA ALA A 266 -14.78 -8.65 -12.25
C ALA A 266 -15.40 -7.40 -11.59
N PHE A 267 -16.39 -7.59 -10.73
CA PHE A 267 -17.12 -6.51 -10.08
C PHE A 267 -16.24 -5.71 -9.13
N TYR A 268 -15.64 -6.37 -8.15
CA TYR A 268 -14.79 -5.71 -7.16
C TYR A 268 -13.44 -5.29 -7.75
N GLY A 269 -12.86 -6.10 -8.64
CA GLY A 269 -11.64 -5.72 -9.36
C GLY A 269 -11.79 -4.42 -10.14
N SER A 270 -12.95 -4.18 -10.79
CA SER A 270 -13.23 -2.92 -11.48
C SER A 270 -13.38 -1.74 -10.51
N ILE A 271 -14.00 -1.94 -9.34
CA ILE A 271 -14.09 -0.91 -8.29
C ILE A 271 -12.68 -0.50 -7.82
N VAL A 272 -11.82 -1.48 -7.53
CA VAL A 272 -10.45 -1.25 -7.07
C VAL A 272 -9.63 -0.54 -8.14
N LEU A 273 -9.75 -0.96 -9.40
CA LEU A 273 -9.02 -0.35 -10.51
C LEU A 273 -9.46 1.10 -10.74
N VAL A 274 -10.75 1.30 -10.96
CA VAL A 274 -11.30 2.63 -11.30
C VAL A 274 -11.17 3.57 -10.11
N GLY A 275 -11.66 3.16 -8.94
CA GLY A 275 -11.59 3.97 -7.72
C GLY A 275 -10.16 4.21 -7.27
N GLY A 276 -9.29 3.19 -7.37
CA GLY A 276 -7.88 3.28 -7.00
C GLY A 276 -7.08 4.26 -7.86
N VAL A 277 -7.18 4.13 -9.19
CA VAL A 277 -6.48 5.02 -10.12
C VAL A 277 -7.00 6.45 -10.00
N LEU A 278 -8.32 6.64 -10.05
CA LEU A 278 -8.91 7.98 -9.94
C LEU A 278 -8.63 8.64 -8.59
N GLY A 279 -8.69 7.88 -7.49
CA GLY A 279 -8.45 8.40 -6.15
C GLY A 279 -7.02 8.86 -5.94
N THR A 280 -6.05 8.05 -6.34
CA THR A 280 -4.62 8.41 -6.25
C THR A 280 -4.30 9.63 -7.10
N PHE A 281 -4.82 9.68 -8.33
CA PHE A 281 -4.62 10.82 -9.22
C PHE A 281 -5.29 12.10 -8.69
N LEU A 282 -6.55 12.01 -8.27
CA LEU A 282 -7.33 13.13 -7.74
C LEU A 282 -6.67 13.73 -6.49
N GLY A 283 -6.24 12.86 -5.55
CA GLY A 283 -5.56 13.29 -4.33
C GLY A 283 -4.27 14.05 -4.61
N GLY A 284 -3.43 13.53 -5.51
CA GLY A 284 -2.21 14.21 -5.95
C GLY A 284 -2.51 15.57 -6.60
N TRP A 285 -3.42 15.58 -7.58
CA TRP A 285 -3.78 16.77 -8.34
C TRP A 285 -4.38 17.91 -7.48
N ILE A 286 -5.26 17.57 -6.55
CA ILE A 286 -5.82 18.55 -5.59
C ILE A 286 -4.73 19.01 -4.62
N GLY A 287 -3.92 18.07 -4.11
CA GLY A 287 -2.81 18.35 -3.21
C GLY A 287 -1.81 19.35 -3.78
N ASP A 288 -1.43 19.17 -5.05
CA ASP A 288 -0.49 20.05 -5.75
C ASP A 288 -1.06 21.47 -5.98
N ARG A 289 -2.38 21.62 -6.08
CA ARG A 289 -3.04 22.92 -6.25
C ARG A 289 -3.31 23.66 -4.95
N VAL A 290 -3.80 22.93 -3.96
CA VAL A 290 -4.28 23.52 -2.68
C VAL A 290 -3.13 23.66 -1.68
N GLY A 291 -2.24 22.69 -1.62
CA GLY A 291 -1.18 22.59 -0.63
C GLY A 291 -0.20 23.75 -0.63
N PRO A 292 0.38 24.15 -1.78
CA PRO A 292 1.30 25.28 -1.86
C PRO A 292 0.68 26.60 -1.41
N ALA A 293 -0.60 26.83 -1.73
CA ALA A 293 -1.33 28.04 -1.31
C ALA A 293 -1.72 28.01 0.17
N ASN A 294 -1.99 26.84 0.72
CA ASN A 294 -2.44 26.68 2.09
C ASN A 294 -1.99 25.33 2.66
N PRO A 295 -0.96 25.26 3.53
CA PRO A 295 -0.50 24.04 4.16
C PRO A 295 -1.61 23.22 4.85
N ALA A 296 -2.64 23.89 5.41
CA ALA A 296 -3.78 23.19 6.00
C ALA A 296 -4.54 22.32 4.98
N GLY A 297 -4.46 22.66 3.70
CA GLY A 297 -5.09 21.92 2.60
C GLY A 297 -4.64 20.46 2.53
N TYR A 298 -3.38 20.18 2.82
CA TYR A 298 -2.85 18.81 2.83
C TYR A 298 -3.57 17.89 3.84
N ALA A 299 -4.08 18.44 4.95
CA ALA A 299 -4.86 17.70 5.93
C ALA A 299 -6.38 17.83 5.69
N LEU A 300 -6.87 18.96 5.14
CA LEU A 300 -8.30 19.13 4.85
C LEU A 300 -8.78 18.20 3.72
N ILE A 301 -7.94 17.95 2.70
CA ILE A 301 -8.30 17.05 1.60
C ILE A 301 -8.69 15.67 2.14
N PRO A 302 -7.84 14.93 2.88
CA PRO A 302 -8.22 13.63 3.43
C PRO A 302 -9.38 13.73 4.43
N ALA A 303 -9.48 14.79 5.23
CA ALA A 303 -10.59 14.98 6.15
C ALA A 303 -11.94 14.99 5.41
N VAL A 304 -12.07 15.80 4.36
CA VAL A 304 -13.28 15.88 3.54
C VAL A 304 -13.52 14.55 2.80
N CYS A 305 -12.47 13.96 2.23
CA CYS A 305 -12.59 12.71 1.49
C CYS A 305 -13.12 11.57 2.38
N PHE A 306 -12.58 11.39 3.59
CA PHE A 306 -13.07 10.35 4.50
C PHE A 306 -14.47 10.64 5.05
N THR A 307 -14.82 11.91 5.27
CA THR A 307 -16.18 12.31 5.67
C THR A 307 -17.21 11.90 4.63
N ILE A 308 -16.87 12.03 3.34
CA ILE A 308 -17.80 11.67 2.24
C ILE A 308 -17.70 10.17 1.92
N ALA A 309 -16.53 9.56 2.04
CA ALA A 309 -16.35 8.13 1.78
C ALA A 309 -17.19 7.26 2.74
N ALA A 310 -17.27 7.63 4.02
CA ALA A 310 -18.03 6.85 5.01
C ALA A 310 -19.51 6.67 4.62
N PRO A 311 -20.31 7.71 4.32
CA PRO A 311 -21.68 7.51 3.85
C PRO A 311 -21.78 6.80 2.49
N CYS A 312 -20.82 6.99 1.58
CA CYS A 312 -20.81 6.24 0.31
C CYS A 312 -20.70 4.74 0.56
N PHE A 313 -19.77 4.30 1.41
CA PHE A 313 -19.66 2.90 1.80
C PHE A 313 -20.89 2.42 2.56
N ALA A 314 -21.41 3.20 3.52
CA ALA A 314 -22.61 2.85 4.27
C ALA A 314 -23.82 2.60 3.34
N LEU A 315 -24.09 3.50 2.42
CA LEU A 315 -25.16 3.35 1.44
C LEU A 315 -24.90 2.16 0.48
N GLY A 316 -23.62 1.93 0.12
CA GLY A 316 -23.20 0.79 -0.70
C GLY A 316 -23.50 -0.56 -0.06
N LEU A 317 -23.34 -0.68 1.28
CA LEU A 317 -23.66 -1.90 2.04
C LEU A 317 -25.13 -2.29 1.98
N PHE A 318 -26.02 -1.33 1.80
CA PHE A 318 -27.48 -1.53 1.73
C PHE A 318 -28.04 -1.22 0.33
N ALA A 319 -27.19 -1.17 -0.68
CA ALA A 319 -27.63 -0.85 -2.05
C ALA A 319 -28.63 -1.88 -2.58
N PRO A 320 -29.73 -1.43 -3.19
CA PRO A 320 -30.79 -2.32 -3.68
C PRO A 320 -30.41 -3.03 -4.99
N SER A 321 -29.30 -2.64 -5.63
CA SER A 321 -28.82 -3.27 -6.87
C SER A 321 -27.30 -3.20 -6.97
N LEU A 322 -26.72 -4.14 -7.73
CA LEU A 322 -25.28 -4.18 -8.00
C LEU A 322 -24.78 -2.91 -8.70
N ALA A 323 -25.57 -2.31 -9.59
CA ALA A 323 -25.17 -1.08 -10.28
C ALA A 323 -25.01 0.09 -9.29
N ILE A 324 -25.95 0.26 -8.38
CA ILE A 324 -25.87 1.29 -7.32
C ILE A 324 -24.71 0.98 -6.36
N ALA A 325 -24.56 -0.28 -5.96
CA ALA A 325 -23.42 -0.72 -5.14
C ALA A 325 -22.09 -0.37 -5.82
N TRP A 326 -21.94 -0.68 -7.11
CA TRP A 326 -20.74 -0.39 -7.88
C TRP A 326 -20.37 1.10 -7.85
N VAL A 327 -21.34 1.98 -8.12
CA VAL A 327 -21.13 3.44 -8.11
C VAL A 327 -20.71 3.91 -6.73
N LEU A 328 -21.44 3.50 -5.68
CA LEU A 328 -21.19 3.95 -4.30
C LEU A 328 -19.85 3.44 -3.77
N PHE A 329 -19.52 2.17 -3.98
CA PHE A 329 -18.22 1.60 -3.60
C PHE A 329 -17.07 2.21 -4.41
N THR A 330 -17.26 2.52 -5.70
CA THR A 330 -16.23 3.15 -6.54
C THR A 330 -15.95 4.58 -6.07
N ILE A 331 -16.97 5.37 -5.78
CA ILE A 331 -16.81 6.73 -5.23
C ILE A 331 -16.15 6.65 -3.85
N GLY A 332 -16.62 5.76 -2.98
CA GLY A 332 -16.03 5.54 -1.66
C GLY A 332 -14.55 5.16 -1.76
N GLN A 333 -14.18 4.22 -2.63
CA GLN A 333 -12.81 3.76 -2.86
C GLN A 333 -11.92 4.88 -3.42
N MET A 334 -12.44 5.68 -4.37
CA MET A 334 -11.75 6.84 -4.93
C MET A 334 -11.40 7.85 -3.84
N LEU A 335 -12.37 8.22 -3.02
CA LEU A 335 -12.17 9.18 -1.94
C LEU A 335 -11.25 8.61 -0.84
N ALA A 336 -11.40 7.32 -0.52
CA ALA A 336 -10.58 6.64 0.48
C ALA A 336 -9.10 6.53 0.10
N LEU A 337 -8.71 6.67 -1.16
CA LEU A 337 -7.30 6.65 -1.60
C LEU A 337 -6.73 8.04 -1.90
N ALA A 338 -7.57 9.08 -1.91
CA ALA A 338 -7.13 10.44 -2.20
C ALA A 338 -6.21 11.07 -1.13
N TRP A 339 -6.10 10.47 0.06
CA TRP A 339 -5.26 10.97 1.15
C TRP A 339 -3.76 10.78 0.93
N LEU A 340 -3.36 9.76 0.15
CA LEU A 340 -1.98 9.26 0.13
C LEU A 340 -0.97 10.33 -0.29
N GLY A 341 -1.21 10.99 -1.41
CA GLY A 341 -0.32 12.05 -1.93
C GLY A 341 -0.22 13.25 -0.97
N PRO A 342 -1.33 13.90 -0.62
CA PRO A 342 -1.33 15.06 0.26
C PRO A 342 -0.68 14.81 1.62
N VAL A 343 -0.97 13.69 2.26
CA VAL A 343 -0.44 13.41 3.60
C VAL A 343 1.06 13.11 3.58
N ILE A 344 1.53 12.34 2.60
CA ILE A 344 2.98 12.10 2.45
C ILE A 344 3.71 13.42 2.18
N ALA A 345 3.17 14.29 1.31
CA ALA A 345 3.73 15.61 1.08
C ALA A 345 3.79 16.44 2.39
N ALA A 346 2.69 16.48 3.16
CA ALA A 346 2.68 17.18 4.44
C ALA A 346 3.75 16.68 5.41
N VAL A 347 3.93 15.35 5.53
CA VAL A 347 4.97 14.74 6.38
C VAL A 347 6.38 15.19 5.96
N GLN A 348 6.63 15.35 4.66
CA GLN A 348 7.90 15.83 4.15
C GLN A 348 8.14 17.33 4.41
N HIS A 349 7.07 18.12 4.47
CA HIS A 349 7.18 19.57 4.67
C HIS A 349 7.26 20.01 6.14
N ILE A 350 7.00 19.13 7.11
CA ILE A 350 7.17 19.44 8.54
C ILE A 350 8.60 19.20 9.06
N VAL A 351 9.48 18.66 8.20
CA VAL A 351 10.89 18.37 8.53
C VAL A 351 11.84 18.97 7.48
N PRO A 352 13.12 19.25 7.87
CA PRO A 352 14.14 19.68 6.91
C PRO A 352 14.39 18.64 5.81
N PRO A 353 14.89 19.03 4.64
CA PRO A 353 15.11 18.15 3.49
C PRO A 353 15.92 16.88 3.79
N ASN A 354 16.97 17.00 4.63
CA ASN A 354 17.84 15.88 5.02
C ASN A 354 17.21 14.87 6.00
N MET A 355 15.96 15.13 6.49
CA MET A 355 15.19 14.24 7.36
C MET A 355 13.97 13.61 6.66
N ARG A 356 13.60 14.04 5.45
CA ARG A 356 12.35 13.66 4.75
C ARG A 356 12.19 12.17 4.54
N ALA A 357 13.26 11.48 4.16
CA ALA A 357 13.24 10.04 3.93
C ALA A 357 12.89 9.26 5.20
N THR A 358 13.56 9.60 6.31
CA THR A 358 13.33 8.95 7.62
C THR A 358 11.94 9.29 8.17
N ALA A 359 11.48 10.52 8.01
CA ALA A 359 10.14 10.92 8.44
C ALA A 359 9.04 10.16 7.66
N SER A 360 9.18 10.06 6.34
CA SER A 360 8.25 9.29 5.50
C SER A 360 8.28 7.80 5.85
N ALA A 361 9.45 7.21 6.11
CA ALA A 361 9.58 5.82 6.52
C ALA A 361 8.91 5.57 7.89
N SER A 362 9.13 6.46 8.87
CA SER A 362 8.51 6.36 10.20
C SER A 362 6.98 6.48 10.11
N PHE A 363 6.49 7.41 9.29
CA PHE A 363 5.07 7.56 9.01
C PHE A 363 4.46 6.29 8.40
N LEU A 364 5.08 5.75 7.35
CA LEU A 364 4.60 4.52 6.69
C LEU A 364 4.66 3.30 7.60
N PHE A 365 5.69 3.21 8.46
CA PHE A 365 5.78 2.16 9.47
C PHE A 365 4.58 2.17 10.41
N ILE A 366 4.24 3.34 11.00
CA ILE A 366 3.08 3.49 11.88
C ILE A 366 1.78 3.15 11.14
N ASN A 367 1.62 3.71 9.93
CA ASN A 367 0.44 3.50 9.11
C ASN A 367 0.22 2.02 8.74
N ASN A 368 1.26 1.34 8.28
CA ASN A 368 1.14 -0.06 7.84
C ASN A 368 1.00 -1.04 9.01
N LEU A 369 1.77 -0.85 10.08
CA LEU A 369 1.68 -1.72 11.25
C LEU A 369 0.28 -1.70 11.87
N ILE A 370 -0.29 -0.50 12.05
CA ILE A 370 -1.63 -0.33 12.62
C ILE A 370 -2.70 -0.69 11.58
N GLY A 371 -2.59 -0.15 10.36
CA GLY A 371 -3.62 -0.31 9.32
C GLY A 371 -3.79 -1.76 8.88
N ILE A 372 -2.70 -2.42 8.45
CA ILE A 372 -2.76 -3.81 7.97
C ILE A 372 -3.00 -4.77 9.14
N GLY A 373 -2.22 -4.61 10.24
CA GLY A 373 -2.27 -5.53 11.36
C GLY A 373 -3.63 -5.53 12.05
N PHE A 374 -4.13 -4.36 12.42
CA PHE A 374 -5.37 -4.26 13.18
C PHE A 374 -6.62 -4.24 12.27
N GLY A 375 -6.56 -3.64 11.07
CA GLY A 375 -7.76 -3.39 10.28
C GLY A 375 -8.46 -4.66 9.78
N ILE A 376 -7.70 -5.59 9.20
CA ILE A 376 -8.24 -6.87 8.73
C ILE A 376 -8.76 -7.67 9.93
N PHE A 377 -7.97 -7.70 11.03
CA PHE A 377 -8.34 -8.41 12.26
C PHE A 377 -9.63 -7.85 12.88
N PHE A 378 -9.76 -6.53 13.00
CA PHE A 378 -10.93 -5.89 13.60
C PHE A 378 -12.23 -6.31 12.92
N LEU A 379 -12.29 -6.26 11.58
CA LEU A 379 -13.52 -6.60 10.86
C LEU A 379 -13.87 -8.08 10.98
N GLY A 380 -12.90 -9.00 10.96
CA GLY A 380 -13.15 -10.43 11.13
C GLY A 380 -13.60 -10.77 12.55
N PHE A 381 -12.94 -10.21 13.56
CA PHE A 381 -13.31 -10.38 14.96
C PHE A 381 -14.73 -9.86 15.26
N MET A 382 -15.04 -8.66 14.74
CA MET A 382 -16.38 -8.09 14.86
C MET A 382 -17.44 -8.94 14.14
N SER A 383 -17.10 -9.48 12.95
CA SER A 383 -18.01 -10.37 12.20
C SER A 383 -18.36 -11.62 13.01
N ASP A 384 -17.36 -12.30 13.60
CA ASP A 384 -17.60 -13.46 14.44
C ASP A 384 -18.41 -13.11 15.70
N THR A 385 -18.08 -12.00 16.37
CA THR A 385 -18.78 -11.53 17.59
C THR A 385 -20.24 -11.18 17.30
N MET A 386 -20.53 -10.66 16.11
CA MET A 386 -21.87 -10.28 15.68
C MET A 386 -22.66 -11.44 15.06
N GLY A 387 -22.00 -12.56 14.74
CA GLY A 387 -22.60 -13.73 14.13
C GLY A 387 -23.86 -14.24 14.83
N PRO A 388 -23.88 -14.41 16.18
CA PRO A 388 -25.07 -14.86 16.91
C PRO A 388 -26.30 -13.96 16.77
N ARG A 389 -26.09 -12.66 16.49
CA ARG A 389 -27.18 -11.66 16.36
C ARG A 389 -27.62 -11.43 14.91
N TYR A 390 -26.68 -11.43 13.97
CA TYR A 390 -26.93 -10.97 12.59
C TYR A 390 -26.75 -12.07 11.53
N GLY A 391 -26.30 -13.28 11.93
CA GLY A 391 -26.10 -14.38 10.99
C GLY A 391 -25.16 -13.98 9.83
N ASP A 392 -25.60 -14.24 8.59
CA ASP A 392 -24.84 -13.94 7.37
C ASP A 392 -24.57 -12.45 7.17
N ASP A 393 -25.41 -11.57 7.74
CA ASP A 393 -25.22 -10.12 7.70
C ASP A 393 -24.18 -9.60 8.71
N SER A 394 -23.60 -10.46 9.55
CA SER A 394 -22.60 -10.06 10.55
C SER A 394 -21.44 -9.25 9.97
N LEU A 395 -20.95 -9.64 8.80
CA LEU A 395 -19.87 -8.93 8.11
C LEU A 395 -20.31 -7.54 7.59
N ARG A 396 -21.56 -7.41 7.11
CA ARG A 396 -22.14 -6.12 6.71
C ARG A 396 -22.12 -5.13 7.87
N TYR A 397 -22.59 -5.54 9.04
CA TYR A 397 -22.61 -4.70 10.22
C TYR A 397 -21.21 -4.46 10.78
N SER A 398 -20.31 -5.44 10.71
CA SER A 398 -18.90 -5.24 11.06
C SER A 398 -18.26 -4.13 10.24
N ILE A 399 -18.45 -4.12 8.92
CA ILE A 399 -17.98 -3.06 8.02
C ILE A 399 -18.65 -1.73 8.38
N LEU A 400 -19.96 -1.72 8.62
CA LEU A 400 -20.71 -0.51 8.98
C LEU A 400 -20.15 0.16 10.25
N TYR A 401 -19.89 -0.61 11.31
CA TYR A 401 -19.22 -0.11 12.52
C TYR A 401 -17.77 0.33 12.24
N GLY A 402 -17.08 -0.41 11.37
CA GLY A 402 -15.73 -0.05 10.92
C GLY A 402 -15.64 1.33 10.25
N LEU A 403 -16.74 1.84 9.63
CA LEU A 403 -16.78 3.19 9.06
C LEU A 403 -16.49 4.29 10.08
N GLY A 404 -16.66 4.00 11.37
CA GLY A 404 -16.24 4.87 12.46
C GLY A 404 -14.76 5.25 12.39
N PHE A 405 -13.88 4.38 11.86
CA PHE A 405 -12.47 4.70 11.66
C PHE A 405 -12.24 5.75 10.55
N TYR A 406 -13.07 5.80 9.52
CA TYR A 406 -13.02 6.89 8.53
C TYR A 406 -13.44 8.21 9.15
N LEU A 407 -14.50 8.22 9.96
CA LEU A 407 -14.95 9.42 10.67
C LEU A 407 -13.91 9.88 11.72
N LEU A 408 -13.28 8.94 12.44
CA LEU A 408 -12.17 9.24 13.35
C LEU A 408 -10.97 9.80 12.58
N SER A 409 -10.61 9.21 11.45
CA SER A 409 -9.56 9.72 10.58
C SER A 409 -9.86 11.15 10.12
N ALA A 410 -11.09 11.42 9.66
CA ALA A 410 -11.52 12.74 9.27
C ALA A 410 -11.39 13.76 10.42
N ALA A 411 -11.84 13.40 11.61
CA ALA A 411 -11.74 14.28 12.80
C ALA A 411 -10.27 14.58 13.16
N ILE A 412 -9.41 13.56 13.13
CA ILE A 412 -7.97 13.74 13.38
C ILE A 412 -7.34 14.67 12.33
N TYR A 413 -7.68 14.52 11.05
CA TYR A 413 -7.18 15.38 9.98
C TYR A 413 -7.74 16.82 10.06
N PHE A 414 -8.97 17.01 10.49
CA PHE A 414 -9.48 18.36 10.79
C PHE A 414 -8.67 19.04 11.90
N VAL A 415 -8.31 18.29 12.95
CA VAL A 415 -7.43 18.82 14.02
C VAL A 415 -6.01 19.07 13.46
N ALA A 416 -5.48 18.16 12.62
CA ALA A 416 -4.16 18.33 11.99
C ALA A 416 -4.11 19.61 11.16
N SER A 417 -5.17 19.94 10.42
CA SER A 417 -5.24 21.15 9.58
C SER A 417 -5.02 22.45 10.36
N THR A 418 -5.45 22.50 11.62
CA THR A 418 -5.29 23.68 12.49
C THR A 418 -3.84 23.85 12.99
N ARG A 419 -3.08 22.75 13.07
CA ARG A 419 -1.70 22.73 13.57
C ARG A 419 -0.65 22.79 12.47
N LEU A 420 -0.96 22.30 11.26
CA LEU A 420 0.00 22.08 10.20
C LEU A 420 0.74 23.37 9.78
N LYS A 421 0.05 24.51 9.74
CA LYS A 421 0.69 25.82 9.46
C LYS A 421 1.77 26.18 10.48
N ARG A 422 1.57 25.86 11.75
CA ARG A 422 2.50 26.17 12.83
C ARG A 422 3.74 25.28 12.77
N ASP A 423 3.54 24.00 12.45
CA ASP A 423 4.59 22.98 12.46
C ASP A 423 5.32 22.89 11.12
N TRP A 424 4.92 23.71 10.12
CA TRP A 424 5.57 23.76 8.81
C TRP A 424 7.03 24.19 8.93
N TYR A 425 7.94 23.52 8.22
CA TYR A 425 9.36 23.80 8.34
C TYR A 425 9.69 25.26 7.92
N ALA A 426 10.37 25.98 8.79
CA ALA A 426 10.58 27.46 8.66
C ALA A 426 11.39 27.86 7.40
N GLY A 427 12.30 26.98 6.93
CA GLY A 427 13.06 27.21 5.69
C GLY A 427 12.18 27.29 4.44
N GLU A 428 10.97 26.71 4.45
CA GLU A 428 10.00 26.80 3.37
C GLU A 428 8.99 27.94 3.54
N ARG A 429 8.82 28.47 4.76
CA ARG A 429 7.91 29.62 5.00
C ARG A 429 8.33 30.88 4.23
N LEU A 430 9.62 31.05 4.02
CA LEU A 430 10.16 32.22 3.28
C LEU A 430 9.90 32.15 1.77
N ALA A 431 9.68 30.94 1.21
CA ALA A 431 9.39 30.74 -0.20
C ALA A 431 7.91 30.97 -0.57
N VAL A 432 6.98 30.91 0.41
CA VAL A 432 5.53 31.04 0.19
C VAL A 432 5.05 32.48 0.44
N SER A 433 5.86 33.33 1.07
CA SER A 433 5.53 34.71 1.38
C SER A 433 6.12 35.74 0.39
N GLY A 434 6.80 35.32 -0.65
CA GLY A 434 7.29 36.13 -1.78
C GLY A 434 6.52 35.78 -3.04
#